data_7a3fb194f41d728bd643f917371bd5bc
#
_entry.id   7a3fb194f41d728bd643f917371bd5bc
#
_cell.length_a   1.000
_cell.length_b   1.000
_cell.length_c   1.000
_cell.angle_alpha   90.00
_cell.angle_beta   90.00
_cell.angle_gamma   90.00
#
_symmetry.space_group_name_H-M   'P 1'
#
loop_
_entity.id
_entity.type
_entity.pdbx_description
1 polymer ?
#
loop_
_entity_poly.entity_id
_entity_poly.type
_entity_poly.pdbx_seq_one_letter_code
_entity_poly.pdbx_strand_id
1 'polypeptide(L)'
;MIEWIWPLAFLLLPLPWLVRRFLREAKQERPALLVPSLGPFIGGSKEEVAEWKYMNLKILLLWLIWVSLIAALARPQWTGDPITMPTTGRDLMLAVDISGSMATEDMVINGEYVDRLTAVKLVVSDFVSRRVGDRVGLILFGTNAYLQAPLTFDLKTLDRFLLEAPVGIAGGKTAIGDAIGLAVKRLRQRPQQDKVIILLTDGANNVGEVEPRKASELAANDKIKIYTIGVGADEMRLPSIFGAFGNRVTNPSADLDERTLTEIAETTSGAYFRAKDPVKLAEIYLSLIHISEPTRPMNI
;
A
#
# COMPACT_ATOMS: atom_id res chain seq x y z
N MET A 1 -0.83 1.51 25.85
CA MET A 1 -0.12 0.96 27.02
C MET A 1 1.33 1.42 27.00
N ILE A 2 2.00 1.59 28.19
CA ILE A 2 3.44 1.89 28.21
C ILE A 2 4.17 0.56 28.20
N GLU A 3 4.96 0.31 27.17
CA GLU A 3 5.80 -0.88 27.05
C GLU A 3 7.26 -0.49 27.21
N TRP A 4 8.01 -1.30 27.97
CA TRP A 4 9.44 -1.11 28.19
C TRP A 4 10.21 -2.04 27.25
N ILE A 5 10.95 -1.48 26.30
CA ILE A 5 11.69 -2.32 25.33
C ILE A 5 12.82 -3.09 26.00
N TRP A 6 13.45 -2.47 27.00
CA TRP A 6 14.59 -3.07 27.69
C TRP A 6 14.35 -3.18 29.21
N PRO A 7 13.43 -4.05 29.66
CA PRO A 7 13.13 -4.18 31.09
C PRO A 7 14.32 -4.64 31.92
N LEU A 8 15.30 -5.32 31.30
CA LEU A 8 16.53 -5.75 31.95
C LEU A 8 17.42 -4.56 32.44
N ALA A 9 17.20 -3.36 31.91
CA ALA A 9 17.90 -2.16 32.39
C ALA A 9 17.66 -1.89 33.88
N PHE A 10 16.52 -2.28 34.42
CA PHE A 10 16.21 -2.11 35.86
C PHE A 10 17.10 -2.93 36.79
N LEU A 11 17.78 -3.98 36.27
CA LEU A 11 18.78 -4.73 37.03
C LEU A 11 20.01 -3.88 37.42
N LEU A 12 20.23 -2.76 36.75
CA LEU A 12 21.29 -1.82 37.07
C LEU A 12 20.97 -0.89 38.23
N LEU A 13 19.71 -0.86 38.73
CA LEU A 13 19.32 0.00 39.85
C LEU A 13 20.20 -0.17 41.10
N PRO A 14 20.54 -1.40 41.57
CA PRO A 14 21.34 -1.58 42.76
C PRO A 14 22.84 -1.31 42.55
N LEU A 15 23.29 -1.03 41.32
CA LEU A 15 24.69 -0.90 40.97
C LEU A 15 25.43 0.18 41.82
N PRO A 16 24.91 1.41 42.06
CA PRO A 16 25.60 2.39 42.87
C PRO A 16 25.80 1.94 44.34
N TRP A 17 24.83 1.19 44.88
CA TRP A 17 24.93 0.63 46.22
C TRP A 17 25.99 -0.47 46.27
N LEU A 18 26.05 -1.35 45.27
CA LEU A 18 27.07 -2.43 45.15
C LEU A 18 28.46 -1.81 45.00
N VAL A 19 28.63 -0.80 44.16
CA VAL A 19 29.90 -0.10 43.97
C VAL A 19 30.39 0.51 45.28
N ARG A 20 29.50 1.17 46.02
CA ARG A 20 29.83 1.73 47.34
C ARG A 20 30.24 0.71 48.38
N ARG A 21 29.66 -0.51 48.33
CA ARG A 21 29.97 -1.61 49.24
C ARG A 21 31.32 -2.31 48.95
N PHE A 22 31.67 -2.39 47.67
CA PHE A 22 32.88 -3.13 47.25
C PHE A 22 34.09 -2.23 47.03
N LEU A 23 33.93 -0.96 46.68
CA LEU A 23 35.03 -0.02 46.55
C LEU A 23 35.38 0.59 47.90
N ARG A 24 36.64 0.47 48.27
CA ARG A 24 37.18 1.19 49.44
C ARG A 24 37.13 2.69 49.22
N GLU A 25 36.72 3.45 50.27
CA GLU A 25 36.78 4.91 50.24
C GLU A 25 38.22 5.37 50.00
N ALA A 26 38.43 6.13 48.92
CA ALA A 26 39.72 6.79 48.72
C ALA A 26 39.93 7.81 49.84
N LYS A 27 40.93 7.61 50.68
CA LYS A 27 41.36 8.59 51.68
C LYS A 27 41.75 9.87 50.92
N GLN A 28 40.92 10.89 50.96
CA GLN A 28 41.36 12.22 50.56
C GLN A 28 42.39 12.67 51.57
N GLU A 29 43.65 12.67 51.21
CA GLU A 29 44.70 13.41 51.95
C GLU A 29 44.40 14.91 51.75
N ARG A 30 43.62 15.46 52.66
CA ARG A 30 43.51 16.92 52.77
C ARG A 30 44.81 17.43 53.32
N PRO A 31 45.52 18.35 52.67
CA PRO A 31 46.69 18.99 53.27
C PRO A 31 46.24 19.67 54.57
N ALA A 32 46.64 19.07 55.68
CA ALA A 32 46.36 19.62 56.99
C ALA A 32 47.33 20.76 57.25
N LEU A 33 46.81 21.95 57.44
CA LEU A 33 47.61 23.09 57.95
C LEU A 33 47.99 22.77 59.40
N LEU A 34 49.30 22.69 59.68
CA LEU A 34 49.82 22.57 61.01
C LEU A 34 49.69 23.94 61.72
N VAL A 35 48.67 24.05 62.54
CA VAL A 35 48.42 25.29 63.32
C VAL A 35 48.84 25.03 64.78
N PRO A 36 49.67 25.92 65.38
CA PRO A 36 50.21 25.68 66.74
C PRO A 36 49.15 25.75 67.83
N SER A 37 47.95 26.29 67.59
CA SER A 37 46.88 26.43 68.61
C SER A 37 45.53 26.39 67.92
N LEU A 38 44.64 25.52 68.39
CA LEU A 38 43.25 25.33 67.88
C LEU A 38 42.22 26.24 68.62
N GLY A 39 42.64 26.97 69.67
CA GLY A 39 41.71 27.73 70.52
C GLY A 39 40.79 28.74 69.83
N PRO A 40 41.25 29.48 68.81
CA PRO A 40 40.38 30.42 68.06
C PRO A 40 39.41 29.78 67.09
N PHE A 41 39.59 28.49 66.76
CA PHE A 41 38.86 27.78 65.73
C PHE A 41 37.79 26.78 66.25
N ILE A 42 37.70 26.66 67.60
CA ILE A 42 36.69 25.81 68.23
C ILE A 42 35.44 26.68 68.51
N GLY A 43 34.81 27.09 67.47
CA GLY A 43 33.57 27.87 67.57
C GLY A 43 32.68 27.66 66.36
N GLY A 44 31.92 26.55 66.37
CA GLY A 44 30.95 26.46 65.27
C GLY A 44 30.30 25.15 65.07
N SER A 45 29.52 24.69 66.02
CA SER A 45 28.62 23.50 65.79
C SER A 45 27.48 23.74 64.79
N LYS A 46 27.45 24.94 64.17
CA LYS A 46 26.41 25.19 63.10
C LYS A 46 26.81 24.77 61.73
N GLU A 47 28.10 24.61 61.41
CA GLU A 47 28.54 24.22 60.08
C GLU A 47 28.37 22.72 59.82
N GLU A 48 28.54 21.90 60.85
CA GLU A 48 28.39 20.44 60.71
C GLU A 48 26.95 20.02 60.32
N VAL A 49 25.92 20.71 60.88
CA VAL A 49 24.51 20.42 60.56
C VAL A 49 24.16 20.86 59.13
N ALA A 50 24.77 21.95 58.67
CA ALA A 50 24.58 22.40 57.30
C ALA A 50 25.25 21.47 56.31
N GLU A 51 26.50 21.03 56.56
CA GLU A 51 27.20 20.06 55.71
C GLU A 51 26.45 18.72 55.58
N TRP A 52 25.86 18.23 56.68
CA TRP A 52 25.09 16.99 56.68
C TRP A 52 23.83 17.07 55.82
N LYS A 53 23.14 18.23 55.88
CA LYS A 53 21.96 18.52 55.08
C LYS A 53 22.30 18.60 53.57
N TYR A 54 23.42 19.26 53.21
CA TYR A 54 23.89 19.34 51.84
C TYR A 54 24.42 18.01 51.32
N MET A 55 25.02 17.18 52.13
CA MET A 55 25.49 15.84 51.79
C MET A 55 24.31 14.94 51.43
N ASN A 56 23.23 14.95 52.21
CA ASN A 56 22.04 14.17 51.96
C ASN A 56 21.32 14.63 50.66
N LEU A 57 21.28 15.95 50.39
CA LEU A 57 20.72 16.49 49.17
C LEU A 57 21.53 16.07 47.92
N LYS A 58 22.84 16.09 47.97
CA LYS A 58 23.73 15.62 46.92
C LYS A 58 23.51 14.14 46.60
N ILE A 59 23.40 13.31 47.62
CA ILE A 59 23.14 11.88 47.46
C ILE A 59 21.77 11.65 46.83
N LEU A 60 20.76 12.39 47.26
CA LEU A 60 19.41 12.30 46.72
C LEU A 60 19.38 12.70 45.22
N LEU A 61 20.06 13.77 44.85
CA LEU A 61 20.19 14.23 43.46
C LEU A 61 20.91 13.17 42.59
N LEU A 62 21.98 12.57 43.09
CA LEU A 62 22.71 11.51 42.37
C LEU A 62 21.82 10.28 42.14
N TRP A 63 21.02 9.89 43.13
CA TRP A 63 20.06 8.81 42.97
C TRP A 63 18.97 9.16 41.95
N LEU A 64 18.47 10.38 41.96
CA LEU A 64 17.45 10.83 41.00
C LEU A 64 17.99 10.81 39.56
N ILE A 65 19.25 11.29 39.39
CA ILE A 65 19.92 11.20 38.07
C ILE A 65 20.09 9.76 37.63
N TRP A 66 20.51 8.85 38.53
CA TRP A 66 20.71 7.46 38.23
C TRP A 66 19.39 6.75 37.80
N VAL A 67 18.32 6.98 38.57
CA VAL A 67 16.99 6.41 38.24
C VAL A 67 16.50 6.95 36.91
N SER A 68 16.66 8.26 36.66
CA SER A 68 16.27 8.85 35.36
C SER A 68 17.05 8.27 34.19
N LEU A 69 18.37 8.03 34.39
CA LEU A 69 19.21 7.41 33.37
C LEU A 69 18.74 5.99 33.03
N ILE A 70 18.40 5.20 34.04
CA ILE A 70 17.89 3.83 33.85
C ILE A 70 16.52 3.85 33.19
N ALA A 71 15.63 4.78 33.61
CA ALA A 71 14.33 4.95 32.97
C ALA A 71 14.46 5.32 31.48
N ALA A 72 15.41 6.20 31.15
CA ALA A 72 15.71 6.54 29.76
C ALA A 72 16.29 5.35 28.97
N LEU A 73 17.19 4.56 29.60
CA LEU A 73 17.77 3.38 28.99
C LEU A 73 16.74 2.28 28.75
N ALA A 74 15.74 2.14 29.63
CA ALA A 74 14.65 1.20 29.49
C ALA A 74 13.73 1.52 28.29
N ARG A 75 13.88 2.69 27.64
CA ARG A 75 13.16 3.14 26.44
C ARG A 75 11.65 2.91 26.55
N PRO A 76 10.93 3.65 27.43
CA PRO A 76 9.48 3.56 27.48
C PRO A 76 8.89 4.00 26.15
N GLN A 77 8.07 3.14 25.53
CA GLN A 77 7.32 3.46 24.32
C GLN A 77 5.82 3.49 24.63
N TRP A 78 5.16 4.50 24.11
CA TRP A 78 3.72 4.56 24.14
C TRP A 78 3.17 3.79 22.94
N THR A 79 2.78 2.54 23.13
CA THR A 79 2.05 1.78 22.13
C THR A 79 0.59 2.22 22.18
N GLY A 80 0.13 2.90 21.11
CA GLY A 80 -1.30 3.12 20.88
C GLY A 80 -2.01 1.78 20.69
N ASP A 81 -3.34 1.80 20.76
CA ASP A 81 -4.13 0.62 20.41
C ASP A 81 -3.76 0.19 18.99
N PRO A 82 -3.55 -1.12 18.74
CA PRO A 82 -3.30 -1.59 17.39
C PRO A 82 -4.47 -1.16 16.53
N ILE A 83 -4.18 -0.36 15.50
CA ILE A 83 -5.19 -0.04 14.49
C ILE A 83 -5.53 -1.37 13.83
N THR A 84 -6.57 -2.02 14.31
CA THR A 84 -7.16 -3.16 13.62
C THR A 84 -7.76 -2.62 12.34
N MET A 85 -6.97 -2.62 11.26
CA MET A 85 -7.55 -2.42 9.94
C MET A 85 -8.57 -3.53 9.75
N PRO A 86 -9.81 -3.21 9.39
CA PRO A 86 -10.81 -4.24 9.15
C PRO A 86 -10.25 -5.21 8.11
N THR A 87 -10.00 -6.45 8.51
CA THR A 87 -9.47 -7.52 7.65
C THR A 87 -10.51 -8.02 6.63
N THR A 88 -11.64 -7.35 6.54
CA THR A 88 -12.75 -7.64 5.62
C THR A 88 -12.57 -7.05 4.22
N GLY A 89 -11.45 -6.37 3.96
CA GLY A 89 -11.13 -5.87 2.62
C GLY A 89 -10.82 -7.01 1.65
N ARG A 90 -11.26 -6.84 0.41
CA ARG A 90 -10.99 -7.77 -0.70
C ARG A 90 -9.61 -7.56 -1.27
N ASP A 91 -9.09 -8.59 -1.92
CA ASP A 91 -7.90 -8.49 -2.75
C ASP A 91 -8.32 -8.32 -4.21
N LEU A 92 -8.12 -7.11 -4.73
CA LEU A 92 -8.49 -6.73 -6.08
C LEU A 92 -7.23 -6.47 -6.91
N MET A 93 -7.05 -7.20 -8.02
CA MET A 93 -5.97 -6.99 -8.95
C MET A 93 -6.50 -6.37 -10.23
N LEU A 94 -6.06 -5.15 -10.52
CA LEU A 94 -6.32 -4.49 -11.79
C LEU A 94 -5.28 -4.93 -12.81
N ALA A 95 -5.70 -5.44 -13.96
CA ALA A 95 -4.85 -5.73 -15.10
C ALA A 95 -5.27 -4.81 -16.25
N VAL A 96 -4.43 -3.84 -16.56
CA VAL A 96 -4.72 -2.78 -17.53
C VAL A 96 -3.82 -2.95 -18.75
N ASP A 97 -4.46 -3.07 -19.90
CA ASP A 97 -3.80 -3.08 -21.21
C ASP A 97 -3.22 -1.69 -21.51
N ILE A 98 -1.95 -1.66 -21.87
CA ILE A 98 -1.22 -0.48 -22.30
C ILE A 98 -0.51 -0.73 -23.66
N SER A 99 -1.02 -1.69 -24.43
CA SER A 99 -0.53 -2.00 -25.78
C SER A 99 -0.74 -0.84 -26.74
N GLY A 100 -0.19 -0.96 -27.96
CA GLY A 100 -0.25 0.11 -28.94
C GLY A 100 -1.65 0.53 -29.38
N SER A 101 -2.63 -0.41 -29.37
CA SER A 101 -4.03 -0.15 -29.71
C SER A 101 -4.72 0.81 -28.76
N MET A 102 -4.28 0.86 -27.50
CA MET A 102 -4.81 1.78 -26.47
C MET A 102 -4.52 3.26 -26.78
N ALA A 103 -3.66 3.58 -27.75
CA ALA A 103 -3.44 4.94 -28.24
C ALA A 103 -4.54 5.41 -29.23
N THR A 104 -5.51 4.55 -29.57
CA THR A 104 -6.59 4.93 -30.50
C THR A 104 -7.48 5.98 -29.87
N GLU A 105 -7.66 7.12 -30.56
CA GLU A 105 -8.48 8.26 -30.12
C GLU A 105 -9.92 8.08 -30.57
N ASP A 106 -10.66 7.13 -30.00
CA ASP A 106 -12.05 6.84 -30.30
C ASP A 106 -13.00 7.08 -29.10
N MET A 107 -12.47 7.50 -27.98
CA MET A 107 -13.25 7.84 -26.79
C MET A 107 -13.54 9.34 -26.75
N VAL A 108 -14.77 9.73 -26.33
CA VAL A 108 -15.17 11.13 -26.24
C VAL A 108 -15.36 11.53 -24.79
N ILE A 109 -14.61 12.53 -24.30
CA ILE A 109 -14.74 13.12 -22.97
C ILE A 109 -14.98 14.63 -23.13
N ASN A 110 -16.09 15.13 -22.60
CA ASN A 110 -16.46 16.55 -22.69
C ASN A 110 -16.48 17.11 -24.12
N GLY A 111 -16.76 16.25 -25.11
CA GLY A 111 -16.81 16.65 -26.52
C GLY A 111 -15.48 16.60 -27.26
N GLU A 112 -14.37 16.22 -26.59
CA GLU A 112 -13.06 16.02 -27.17
C GLU A 112 -12.73 14.54 -27.32
N TYR A 113 -12.08 14.18 -28.43
CA TYR A 113 -11.57 12.83 -28.63
C TYR A 113 -10.30 12.62 -27.81
N VAL A 114 -10.28 11.54 -27.05
CA VAL A 114 -9.13 11.12 -26.24
C VAL A 114 -8.77 9.68 -26.56
N ASP A 115 -7.53 9.31 -26.28
CA ASP A 115 -7.08 7.92 -26.42
C ASP A 115 -7.76 7.01 -25.37
N ARG A 116 -7.86 5.71 -25.68
CA ARG A 116 -8.52 4.71 -24.83
C ARG A 116 -7.86 4.62 -23.46
N LEU A 117 -6.52 4.68 -23.39
CA LEU A 117 -5.80 4.60 -22.13
C LEU A 117 -6.11 5.78 -21.23
N THR A 118 -6.20 6.99 -21.77
CA THR A 118 -6.60 8.19 -21.00
C THR A 118 -8.02 8.05 -20.45
N ALA A 119 -8.97 7.56 -21.26
CA ALA A 119 -10.33 7.30 -20.77
C ALA A 119 -10.37 6.26 -19.66
N VAL A 120 -9.60 5.15 -19.82
CA VAL A 120 -9.48 4.08 -18.81
C VAL A 120 -8.86 4.64 -17.53
N LYS A 121 -7.77 5.40 -17.61
CA LYS A 121 -7.11 5.99 -16.45
C LYS A 121 -8.06 6.84 -15.60
N LEU A 122 -8.84 7.71 -16.24
CA LEU A 122 -9.78 8.57 -15.53
C LEU A 122 -10.85 7.77 -14.77
N VAL A 123 -11.44 6.76 -15.42
CA VAL A 123 -12.51 5.96 -14.81
C VAL A 123 -11.95 5.02 -13.73
N VAL A 124 -10.79 4.40 -13.97
CA VAL A 124 -10.15 3.50 -12.99
C VAL A 124 -9.65 4.29 -11.78
N SER A 125 -9.14 5.51 -11.97
CA SER A 125 -8.75 6.41 -10.87
C SER A 125 -9.93 6.73 -9.95
N ASP A 126 -11.10 7.10 -10.51
CA ASP A 126 -12.33 7.32 -9.73
C ASP A 126 -12.75 6.04 -8.98
N PHE A 127 -12.73 4.90 -9.66
CA PHE A 127 -13.05 3.60 -9.05
C PHE A 127 -12.12 3.26 -7.89
N VAL A 128 -10.81 3.40 -8.07
CA VAL A 128 -9.80 3.11 -7.03
C VAL A 128 -10.00 4.02 -5.82
N SER A 129 -10.26 5.31 -6.03
CA SER A 129 -10.46 6.27 -4.95
C SER A 129 -11.63 5.93 -4.02
N ARG A 130 -12.64 5.22 -4.54
CA ARG A 130 -13.83 4.78 -3.79
C ARG A 130 -13.64 3.45 -3.04
N ARG A 131 -12.49 2.76 -3.19
CA ARG A 131 -12.21 1.44 -2.60
C ARG A 131 -11.59 1.52 -1.20
N VAL A 132 -12.25 2.23 -0.30
CA VAL A 132 -11.79 2.37 1.08
C VAL A 132 -11.91 1.02 1.80
N GLY A 133 -10.77 0.49 2.26
CA GLY A 133 -10.71 -0.79 3.00
C GLY A 133 -10.35 -2.00 2.15
N ASP A 134 -10.37 -1.93 0.82
CA ASP A 134 -9.87 -2.97 -0.08
C ASP A 134 -8.37 -2.83 -0.32
N ARG A 135 -7.69 -3.94 -0.59
CA ARG A 135 -6.32 -3.92 -1.13
C ARG A 135 -6.39 -4.00 -2.64
N VAL A 136 -5.77 -3.05 -3.30
CA VAL A 136 -5.71 -3.01 -4.75
C VAL A 136 -4.28 -3.18 -5.22
N GLY A 137 -4.06 -4.01 -6.23
CA GLY A 137 -2.80 -4.14 -6.96
C GLY A 137 -2.97 -3.76 -8.41
N LEU A 138 -1.88 -3.42 -9.08
CA LEU A 138 -1.87 -2.99 -10.48
C LEU A 138 -0.89 -3.81 -11.30
N ILE A 139 -1.38 -4.44 -12.35
CA ILE A 139 -0.61 -5.06 -13.41
C ILE A 139 -0.82 -4.23 -14.68
N LEU A 140 0.25 -3.84 -15.32
CA LEU A 140 0.24 -3.24 -16.64
C LEU A 140 0.73 -4.28 -17.63
N PHE A 141 0.05 -4.44 -18.75
CA PHE A 141 0.43 -5.44 -19.75
C PHE A 141 0.32 -4.92 -21.19
N GLY A 142 1.08 -5.53 -22.03
CA GLY A 142 1.16 -5.37 -23.46
C GLY A 142 1.76 -6.65 -24.03
N THR A 143 2.91 -6.59 -24.69
CA THR A 143 3.68 -7.77 -25.11
C THR A 143 4.13 -8.62 -23.91
N ASN A 144 4.40 -7.97 -22.77
CA ASN A 144 4.72 -8.60 -21.49
C ASN A 144 3.81 -8.05 -20.39
N ALA A 145 3.64 -8.82 -19.29
CA ALA A 145 2.88 -8.40 -18.13
C ALA A 145 3.83 -8.03 -16.97
N TYR A 146 3.63 -6.86 -16.36
CA TYR A 146 4.43 -6.34 -15.27
C TYR A 146 3.58 -6.01 -14.05
N LEU A 147 4.04 -6.43 -12.87
CA LEU A 147 3.44 -6.00 -11.61
C LEU A 147 3.93 -4.57 -11.30
N GLN A 148 3.09 -3.57 -11.58
CA GLN A 148 3.41 -2.17 -11.34
C GLN A 148 3.26 -1.81 -9.85
N ALA A 149 2.20 -2.30 -9.21
CA ALA A 149 2.00 -2.16 -7.77
C ALA A 149 1.51 -3.48 -7.15
N PRO A 150 2.13 -3.96 -6.06
CA PRO A 150 1.60 -5.09 -5.31
C PRO A 150 0.31 -4.70 -4.60
N LEU A 151 -0.45 -5.68 -4.09
CA LEU A 151 -1.64 -5.42 -3.30
C LEU A 151 -1.34 -4.50 -2.11
N THR A 152 -1.91 -3.31 -2.11
CA THR A 152 -1.68 -2.26 -1.13
C THR A 152 -2.98 -1.57 -0.72
N PHE A 153 -3.00 -0.98 0.48
CA PHE A 153 -4.02 -0.04 0.93
C PHE A 153 -3.70 1.41 0.52
N ASP A 154 -2.48 1.67 0.04
CA ASP A 154 -2.08 2.98 -0.45
C ASP A 154 -2.60 3.20 -1.89
N LEU A 155 -3.88 3.49 -1.95
CA LEU A 155 -4.58 3.74 -3.20
C LEU A 155 -4.08 5.00 -3.93
N LYS A 156 -3.54 5.97 -3.20
CA LYS A 156 -3.00 7.21 -3.79
C LYS A 156 -1.72 6.95 -4.60
N THR A 157 -0.83 6.14 -4.07
CA THR A 157 0.39 5.74 -4.78
C THR A 157 0.06 4.85 -5.97
N LEU A 158 -0.89 3.93 -5.83
CA LEU A 158 -1.35 3.08 -6.93
C LEU A 158 -1.96 3.92 -8.06
N ASP A 159 -2.82 4.88 -7.73
CA ASP A 159 -3.44 5.78 -8.69
C ASP A 159 -2.38 6.59 -9.47
N ARG A 160 -1.36 7.11 -8.78
CA ARG A 160 -0.24 7.79 -9.44
C ARG A 160 0.47 6.89 -10.44
N PHE A 161 0.77 5.63 -10.08
CA PHE A 161 1.40 4.69 -11.00
C PHE A 161 0.54 4.41 -12.23
N LEU A 162 -0.78 4.35 -12.06
CA LEU A 162 -1.71 4.20 -13.19
C LEU A 162 -1.68 5.43 -14.10
N LEU A 163 -1.79 6.63 -13.53
CA LEU A 163 -1.82 7.88 -14.29
C LEU A 163 -0.51 8.14 -15.05
N GLU A 164 0.63 7.77 -14.48
CA GLU A 164 1.96 7.95 -15.09
C GLU A 164 2.28 6.90 -16.17
N ALA A 165 1.53 5.80 -16.28
CA ALA A 165 1.80 4.72 -17.23
C ALA A 165 1.64 5.19 -18.69
N PRO A 166 2.68 5.19 -19.54
CA PRO A 166 2.54 5.53 -20.94
C PRO A 166 2.11 4.34 -21.79
N VAL A 167 1.44 4.61 -22.91
CA VAL A 167 1.14 3.59 -23.92
C VAL A 167 2.42 2.96 -24.44
N GLY A 168 2.41 1.64 -24.63
CA GLY A 168 3.47 0.90 -25.29
C GLY A 168 4.71 0.57 -24.45
N ILE A 169 4.81 1.00 -23.17
CA ILE A 169 5.96 0.65 -22.33
C ILE A 169 6.07 -0.86 -22.07
N ALA A 170 4.92 -1.59 -22.10
CA ALA A 170 4.89 -3.04 -22.00
C ALA A 170 4.97 -3.75 -23.37
N GLY A 171 5.25 -3.00 -24.43
CA GLY A 171 5.27 -3.47 -25.82
C GLY A 171 3.94 -3.24 -26.57
N GLY A 172 3.98 -3.36 -27.90
CA GLY A 172 2.85 -3.01 -28.75
C GLY A 172 1.79 -4.08 -28.95
N LYS A 173 2.03 -5.33 -28.51
CA LYS A 173 1.11 -6.49 -28.63
C LYS A 173 0.41 -6.74 -27.30
N THR A 174 -0.51 -7.72 -27.24
CA THR A 174 -1.39 -7.95 -26.09
C THR A 174 -1.29 -9.41 -25.61
N ALA A 175 -0.76 -9.60 -24.39
CA ALA A 175 -0.57 -10.89 -23.72
C ALA A 175 -1.56 -11.06 -22.55
N ILE A 176 -2.83 -11.30 -22.85
CA ILE A 176 -3.91 -11.43 -21.86
C ILE A 176 -3.65 -12.59 -20.91
N GLY A 177 -3.24 -13.75 -21.45
CA GLY A 177 -2.99 -14.95 -20.65
C GLY A 177 -1.91 -14.77 -19.61
N ASP A 178 -0.81 -14.08 -19.97
CA ASP A 178 0.31 -13.78 -19.05
C ASP A 178 -0.13 -12.78 -17.96
N ALA A 179 -0.96 -11.80 -18.30
CA ALA A 179 -1.50 -10.84 -17.34
C ALA A 179 -2.37 -11.55 -16.28
N ILE A 180 -3.28 -12.43 -16.71
CA ILE A 180 -4.10 -13.24 -15.80
C ILE A 180 -3.22 -14.18 -14.99
N GLY A 181 -2.27 -14.88 -15.60
CA GLY A 181 -1.34 -15.79 -14.92
C GLY A 181 -0.53 -15.10 -13.83
N LEU A 182 -0.03 -13.90 -14.11
CA LEU A 182 0.68 -13.07 -13.13
C LEU A 182 -0.25 -12.66 -11.97
N ALA A 183 -1.48 -12.23 -12.27
CA ALA A 183 -2.47 -11.84 -11.26
C ALA A 183 -2.83 -13.03 -10.36
N VAL A 184 -3.11 -14.19 -10.92
CA VAL A 184 -3.39 -15.45 -10.19
C VAL A 184 -2.23 -15.80 -9.28
N LYS A 185 -0.98 -15.77 -9.78
CA LYS A 185 0.22 -16.05 -8.99
C LYS A 185 0.33 -15.14 -7.76
N ARG A 186 -0.04 -13.85 -7.89
CA ARG A 186 0.02 -12.89 -6.78
C ARG A 186 -1.12 -13.07 -5.77
N LEU A 187 -2.32 -13.38 -6.25
CA LEU A 187 -3.50 -13.59 -5.40
C LEU A 187 -3.48 -14.96 -4.69
N ARG A 188 -2.89 -16.00 -5.29
CA ARG A 188 -2.79 -17.34 -4.70
C ARG A 188 -2.09 -17.33 -3.33
N GLN A 189 -1.09 -16.48 -3.15
CA GLN A 189 -0.31 -16.38 -1.92
C GLN A 189 -1.06 -15.71 -0.76
N ARG A 190 -2.32 -15.31 -0.96
CA ARG A 190 -3.11 -14.56 0.00
C ARG A 190 -4.18 -15.43 0.66
N PRO A 191 -4.37 -15.30 2.00
CA PRO A 191 -5.35 -16.09 2.74
C PRO A 191 -6.81 -15.62 2.56
N GLN A 192 -7.04 -14.42 1.97
CA GLN A 192 -8.38 -13.88 1.77
C GLN A 192 -9.23 -14.78 0.88
N GLN A 193 -10.53 -14.85 1.19
CA GLN A 193 -11.49 -15.64 0.42
C GLN A 193 -12.01 -14.88 -0.81
N ASP A 194 -12.15 -13.56 -0.72
CA ASP A 194 -12.67 -12.73 -1.80
C ASP A 194 -11.53 -12.15 -2.64
N LYS A 195 -11.22 -12.82 -3.74
CA LYS A 195 -10.17 -12.45 -4.69
C LYS A 195 -10.79 -12.12 -6.03
N VAL A 196 -10.46 -10.95 -6.56
CA VAL A 196 -11.03 -10.45 -7.81
C VAL A 196 -9.92 -9.95 -8.73
N ILE A 197 -10.03 -10.26 -10.01
CA ILE A 197 -9.24 -9.67 -11.09
C ILE A 197 -10.19 -8.84 -11.95
N ILE A 198 -9.82 -7.62 -12.28
CA ILE A 198 -10.50 -6.79 -13.29
C ILE A 198 -9.51 -6.62 -14.44
N LEU A 199 -9.84 -7.21 -15.58
CA LEU A 199 -9.04 -7.19 -16.80
C LEU A 199 -9.65 -6.18 -17.78
N LEU A 200 -8.85 -5.20 -18.18
CA LEU A 200 -9.24 -4.20 -19.20
C LEU A 200 -8.34 -4.37 -20.42
N THR A 201 -8.95 -4.52 -21.57
CA THR A 201 -8.24 -4.63 -22.86
C THR A 201 -9.13 -4.11 -24.01
N ASP A 202 -8.49 -3.72 -25.08
CA ASP A 202 -9.16 -3.31 -26.34
C ASP A 202 -8.88 -4.25 -27.52
N GLY A 203 -8.17 -5.35 -27.26
CA GLY A 203 -7.70 -6.25 -28.31
C GLY A 203 -7.92 -7.74 -28.01
N ALA A 204 -7.35 -8.57 -28.91
CA ALA A 204 -7.26 -10.00 -28.76
C ALA A 204 -5.90 -10.42 -28.22
N ASN A 205 -5.83 -11.61 -27.57
CA ASN A 205 -4.57 -12.20 -27.18
C ASN A 205 -3.77 -12.62 -28.42
N ASN A 206 -2.67 -11.96 -28.71
CA ASN A 206 -1.86 -12.20 -29.89
C ASN A 206 -0.40 -12.56 -29.61
N VAL A 207 -0.01 -12.58 -28.33
CA VAL A 207 1.30 -13.05 -27.84
C VAL A 207 1.16 -13.56 -26.41
N GLY A 208 2.23 -14.07 -25.82
CA GLY A 208 2.31 -14.56 -24.45
C GLY A 208 2.63 -16.04 -24.39
N GLU A 209 3.12 -16.49 -23.23
CA GLU A 209 3.47 -17.89 -22.97
C GLU A 209 2.26 -18.68 -22.45
N VAL A 210 1.32 -18.00 -21.81
CA VAL A 210 0.14 -18.59 -21.19
C VAL A 210 -1.09 -18.34 -22.06
N GLU A 211 -1.80 -19.40 -22.40
CA GLU A 211 -3.09 -19.30 -23.09
C GLU A 211 -4.16 -18.72 -22.15
N PRO A 212 -4.98 -17.73 -22.57
CA PRO A 212 -5.98 -17.08 -21.71
C PRO A 212 -6.97 -18.06 -21.06
N ARG A 213 -7.40 -19.10 -21.76
CA ARG A 213 -8.29 -20.14 -21.23
C ARG A 213 -7.64 -20.90 -20.07
N LYS A 214 -6.39 -21.34 -20.24
CA LYS A 214 -5.66 -22.04 -19.17
C LYS A 214 -5.44 -21.14 -17.96
N ALA A 215 -5.18 -19.86 -18.18
CA ALA A 215 -5.05 -18.88 -17.10
C ALA A 215 -6.38 -18.71 -16.35
N SER A 216 -7.53 -18.69 -17.05
CA SER A 216 -8.85 -18.59 -16.41
C SER A 216 -9.23 -19.86 -15.64
N GLU A 217 -8.90 -21.05 -16.14
CA GLU A 217 -9.07 -22.32 -15.42
C GLU A 217 -8.27 -22.34 -14.10
N LEU A 218 -7.01 -21.85 -14.13
CA LEU A 218 -6.19 -21.72 -12.92
C LEU A 218 -6.82 -20.73 -11.93
N ALA A 219 -7.37 -19.62 -12.41
CA ALA A 219 -8.07 -18.66 -11.57
C ALA A 219 -9.32 -19.28 -10.92
N ALA A 220 -10.11 -20.00 -11.68
CA ALA A 220 -11.30 -20.70 -11.18
C ALA A 220 -10.96 -21.73 -10.09
N ASN A 221 -9.91 -22.53 -10.29
CA ASN A 221 -9.42 -23.50 -9.30
C ASN A 221 -9.00 -22.82 -7.97
N ASP A 222 -8.46 -21.61 -8.04
CA ASP A 222 -8.08 -20.80 -6.88
C ASP A 222 -9.23 -19.92 -6.34
N LYS A 223 -10.45 -20.09 -6.86
CA LYS A 223 -11.66 -19.33 -6.52
C LYS A 223 -11.49 -17.81 -6.72
N ILE A 224 -10.75 -17.42 -7.74
CA ILE A 224 -10.53 -16.04 -8.14
C ILE A 224 -11.55 -15.70 -9.22
N LYS A 225 -12.36 -14.66 -9.02
CA LYS A 225 -13.31 -14.16 -10.03
C LYS A 225 -12.61 -13.21 -10.99
N ILE A 226 -12.86 -13.35 -12.28
CA ILE A 226 -12.33 -12.43 -13.28
C ILE A 226 -13.48 -11.67 -13.93
N TYR A 227 -13.45 -10.35 -13.81
CA TYR A 227 -14.31 -9.46 -14.59
C TYR A 227 -13.51 -8.94 -15.77
N THR A 228 -14.04 -9.10 -16.97
CA THR A 228 -13.39 -8.65 -18.19
C THR A 228 -14.12 -7.47 -18.78
N ILE A 229 -13.39 -6.42 -19.18
CA ILE A 229 -13.93 -5.20 -19.75
C ILE A 229 -13.26 -4.96 -21.10
N GLY A 230 -14.04 -5.09 -22.16
CA GLY A 230 -13.62 -4.74 -23.52
C GLY A 230 -13.84 -3.24 -23.77
N VAL A 231 -12.77 -2.51 -24.10
CA VAL A 231 -12.79 -1.05 -24.28
C VAL A 231 -12.71 -0.70 -25.78
N GLY A 232 -13.45 0.33 -26.20
CA GLY A 232 -13.36 0.89 -27.56
C GLY A 232 -14.72 1.15 -28.20
N ALA A 233 -14.80 2.16 -29.05
CA ALA A 233 -16.00 2.52 -29.77
C ALA A 233 -16.35 1.50 -30.89
N ASP A 234 -17.62 1.37 -31.22
CA ASP A 234 -18.06 0.52 -32.35
C ASP A 234 -17.83 1.24 -33.69
N GLU A 235 -17.92 2.55 -33.71
CA GLU A 235 -17.82 3.36 -34.93
C GLU A 235 -16.93 4.58 -34.67
N MET A 236 -16.01 4.79 -35.61
CA MET A 236 -15.18 6.02 -35.67
C MET A 236 -15.38 6.68 -37.01
N ARG A 237 -15.69 7.98 -37.01
CA ARG A 237 -15.81 8.80 -38.21
C ARG A 237 -14.49 9.45 -38.54
N LEU A 238 -13.79 8.93 -39.55
CA LEU A 238 -12.58 9.53 -40.05
C LEU A 238 -12.93 10.65 -41.06
N PRO A 239 -12.38 11.89 -40.89
CA PRO A 239 -12.55 12.92 -41.90
C PRO A 239 -11.93 12.46 -43.23
N SER A 240 -12.68 12.58 -44.32
CA SER A 240 -12.17 12.27 -45.64
C SER A 240 -11.11 13.30 -46.07
N ILE A 241 -9.92 12.83 -46.46
CA ILE A 241 -8.81 13.66 -46.95
C ILE A 241 -9.20 14.33 -48.27
N PHE A 242 -10.18 13.78 -48.98
CA PHE A 242 -10.73 14.36 -50.22
C PHE A 242 -12.17 14.82 -49.94
N GLY A 243 -12.37 16.05 -49.53
CA GLY A 243 -13.60 16.71 -49.07
C GLY A 243 -14.88 16.53 -49.91
N ALA A 244 -14.94 15.66 -50.91
CA ALA A 244 -16.06 15.39 -51.78
C ALA A 244 -16.78 14.04 -51.57
N PHE A 245 -16.22 13.10 -50.85
CA PHE A 245 -16.83 11.78 -50.62
C PHE A 245 -16.87 11.45 -49.14
N GLY A 246 -17.98 11.75 -48.51
CA GLY A 246 -18.47 11.31 -47.22
C GLY A 246 -17.48 10.79 -46.16
N ASN A 247 -17.79 10.99 -44.89
CA ASN A 247 -17.03 10.43 -43.77
C ASN A 247 -16.95 8.89 -43.89
N ARG A 248 -15.75 8.34 -43.86
CA ARG A 248 -15.55 6.89 -43.79
C ARG A 248 -15.81 6.42 -42.37
N VAL A 249 -16.82 5.61 -42.18
CA VAL A 249 -17.08 4.94 -40.90
C VAL A 249 -16.20 3.69 -40.84
N THR A 250 -15.37 3.59 -39.81
CA THR A 250 -14.52 2.44 -39.54
C THR A 250 -14.83 1.92 -38.13
N ASN A 251 -14.83 0.62 -37.95
CA ASN A 251 -14.91 0.02 -36.62
C ASN A 251 -13.50 -0.03 -36.00
N PRO A 252 -13.15 0.81 -35.03
CA PRO A 252 -11.83 0.81 -34.40
C PRO A 252 -11.63 -0.36 -33.46
N SER A 253 -12.69 -1.09 -33.08
CA SER A 253 -12.67 -2.23 -32.16
C SER A 253 -12.80 -3.59 -32.88
N ALA A 254 -12.49 -3.64 -34.18
CA ALA A 254 -12.60 -4.88 -34.96
C ALA A 254 -11.71 -6.02 -34.42
N ASP A 255 -10.60 -5.69 -33.77
CA ASP A 255 -9.64 -6.62 -33.20
C ASP A 255 -10.00 -7.12 -31.79
N LEU A 256 -11.07 -6.60 -31.18
CA LEU A 256 -11.49 -7.01 -29.84
C LEU A 256 -12.13 -8.41 -29.87
N ASP A 257 -11.54 -9.37 -29.18
CA ASP A 257 -12.06 -10.73 -29.04
C ASP A 257 -13.03 -10.85 -27.84
N GLU A 258 -14.24 -10.35 -28.05
CA GLU A 258 -15.30 -10.42 -27.03
C GLU A 258 -15.64 -11.85 -26.61
N ARG A 259 -15.49 -12.82 -27.54
CA ARG A 259 -15.77 -14.23 -27.26
C ARG A 259 -14.82 -14.79 -26.22
N THR A 260 -13.52 -14.59 -26.39
CA THR A 260 -12.51 -15.05 -25.43
C THR A 260 -12.66 -14.33 -24.08
N LEU A 261 -12.96 -13.03 -24.07
CA LEU A 261 -13.18 -12.27 -22.83
C LEU A 261 -14.42 -12.76 -22.07
N THR A 262 -15.50 -13.08 -22.77
CA THR A 262 -16.72 -13.67 -22.18
C THR A 262 -16.42 -15.05 -21.60
N GLU A 263 -15.71 -15.91 -22.32
CA GLU A 263 -15.35 -17.24 -21.86
C GLU A 263 -14.47 -17.22 -20.60
N ILE A 264 -13.49 -16.29 -20.52
CA ILE A 264 -12.66 -16.08 -19.32
C ILE A 264 -13.53 -15.71 -18.11
N ALA A 265 -14.46 -14.76 -18.30
CA ALA A 265 -15.34 -14.29 -17.24
C ALA A 265 -16.28 -15.41 -16.75
N GLU A 266 -16.95 -16.12 -17.65
CA GLU A 266 -17.87 -17.20 -17.33
C GLU A 266 -17.17 -18.37 -16.62
N THR A 267 -15.97 -18.78 -17.07
CA THR A 267 -15.17 -19.84 -16.45
C THR A 267 -14.88 -19.56 -14.97
N THR A 268 -14.73 -18.28 -14.60
CA THR A 268 -14.37 -17.85 -13.25
C THR A 268 -15.56 -17.32 -12.43
N SER A 269 -16.80 -17.51 -12.91
CA SER A 269 -18.02 -16.95 -12.29
C SER A 269 -17.98 -15.43 -12.14
N GLY A 270 -17.31 -14.75 -13.06
CA GLY A 270 -17.32 -13.31 -13.23
C GLY A 270 -18.34 -12.87 -14.30
N ALA A 271 -18.09 -11.72 -14.92
CA ALA A 271 -18.91 -11.19 -16.01
C ALA A 271 -18.07 -10.41 -17.02
N TYR A 272 -18.46 -10.45 -18.28
CA TYR A 272 -17.92 -9.62 -19.34
C TYR A 272 -18.74 -8.35 -19.50
N PHE A 273 -18.06 -7.24 -19.73
CA PHE A 273 -18.66 -5.94 -19.99
C PHE A 273 -18.03 -5.29 -21.23
N ARG A 274 -18.86 -4.60 -22.01
CA ARG A 274 -18.43 -3.84 -23.17
C ARG A 274 -18.52 -2.34 -22.88
N ALA A 275 -17.40 -1.64 -22.87
CA ALA A 275 -17.31 -0.20 -22.67
C ALA A 275 -17.07 0.50 -24.02
N LYS A 276 -18.14 1.04 -24.60
CA LYS A 276 -18.10 1.73 -25.91
C LYS A 276 -17.72 3.21 -25.77
N ASP A 277 -17.89 3.76 -24.59
CA ASP A 277 -17.62 5.13 -24.24
C ASP A 277 -17.24 5.23 -22.74
N PRO A 278 -16.65 6.35 -22.28
CA PRO A 278 -16.23 6.54 -20.90
C PRO A 278 -17.39 6.51 -19.89
N VAL A 279 -18.59 6.93 -20.28
CA VAL A 279 -19.77 6.91 -19.40
C VAL A 279 -20.19 5.48 -19.12
N LYS A 280 -20.24 4.64 -20.17
CA LYS A 280 -20.53 3.21 -20.02
C LYS A 280 -19.47 2.51 -19.19
N LEU A 281 -18.19 2.86 -19.36
CA LEU A 281 -17.10 2.34 -18.54
C LEU A 281 -17.29 2.69 -17.05
N ALA A 282 -17.68 3.93 -16.74
CA ALA A 282 -17.96 4.35 -15.37
C ALA A 282 -19.18 3.61 -14.78
N GLU A 283 -20.26 3.41 -15.54
CA GLU A 283 -21.42 2.61 -15.11
C GLU A 283 -21.04 1.17 -14.77
N ILE A 284 -20.20 0.53 -15.59
CA ILE A 284 -19.69 -0.82 -15.37
C ILE A 284 -18.93 -0.88 -14.03
N TYR A 285 -18.04 0.07 -13.77
CA TYR A 285 -17.30 0.13 -12.51
C TYR A 285 -18.21 0.38 -11.30
N LEU A 286 -19.24 1.22 -11.44
CA LEU A 286 -20.24 1.39 -10.38
C LEU A 286 -21.00 0.09 -10.11
N SER A 287 -21.37 -0.65 -11.14
CA SER A 287 -21.99 -1.98 -10.99
C SER A 287 -21.06 -2.96 -10.28
N LEU A 288 -19.76 -2.97 -10.62
CA LEU A 288 -18.76 -3.80 -9.95
C LEU A 288 -18.59 -3.44 -8.47
N ILE A 289 -18.80 -2.18 -8.07
CA ILE A 289 -18.83 -1.78 -6.65
C ILE A 289 -19.95 -2.54 -5.93
N HIS A 290 -21.16 -2.57 -6.47
CA HIS A 290 -22.31 -3.22 -5.86
C HIS A 290 -22.24 -4.75 -5.88
N ILE A 291 -21.79 -5.34 -7.00
CA ILE A 291 -21.61 -6.80 -7.12
C ILE A 291 -20.59 -7.32 -6.09
N SER A 292 -19.67 -6.47 -5.72
CA SER A 292 -18.60 -6.81 -4.79
C SER A 292 -18.87 -6.41 -3.34
N GLU A 293 -19.99 -5.76 -2.98
CA GLU A 293 -20.34 -5.53 -1.58
C GLU A 293 -20.81 -6.84 -0.92
N PRO A 294 -20.22 -7.24 0.25
CA PRO A 294 -20.83 -8.30 1.03
C PRO A 294 -22.23 -7.82 1.42
N THR A 295 -23.24 -8.65 1.20
CA THR A 295 -24.57 -8.47 1.81
C THR A 295 -24.35 -8.20 3.30
N ARG A 296 -24.36 -6.93 3.71
CA ARG A 296 -24.47 -6.59 5.14
C ARG A 296 -25.73 -7.26 5.64
N PRO A 297 -25.67 -8.17 6.63
CA PRO A 297 -26.89 -8.56 7.31
C PRO A 297 -27.48 -7.28 7.88
N MET A 298 -28.70 -6.91 7.42
CA MET A 298 -29.48 -5.89 8.10
C MET A 298 -29.65 -6.34 9.53
N ASN A 299 -28.92 -5.72 10.45
CA ASN A 299 -29.25 -5.84 11.86
C ASN A 299 -30.63 -5.17 12.06
N ILE A 300 -31.65 -6.01 12.17
CA ILE A 300 -32.98 -5.67 12.66
C ILE A 300 -32.89 -5.49 14.17
#